data_5d5c7a4c7506009270b3365e9cd0e024
#
_entry.id   5d5c7a4c7506009270b3365e9cd0e024
#
_cell.length_a   1.000
_cell.length_b   1.000
_cell.length_c   1.000
_cell.angle_alpha   90.00
_cell.angle_beta   90.00
_cell.angle_gamma   90.00
#
_symmetry.space_group_name_H-M   'P 1'
#
loop_
_entity.id
_entity.type
_entity.pdbx_description
1 polymer ?
#
loop_
_entity_poly.entity_id
_entity_poly.type
_entity_poly.pdbx_seq_one_letter_code
_entity_poly.pdbx_strand_id
1 'polypeptide(L)'
;MTGKSQPRTAAPSRSPDAQPLRTSSPVGLAPLVDRTAQEHDIDPLLLHSIARVESRHQPDAISHAGARGLMQVIPPTARRFGVDGAEQLHDPKTNLRVSARYLKTLQQRFGNDLELVLAAYNAGEGAVEKHGRKIPPYRETQDYVRKVLAEYALLRGVSARQAGHAFTGKDSL
;
A
#
# COMPACT_ATOMS: atom_id res chain seq x y z
N MET A 1 -61.58 -40.12 1.95
CA MET A 1 -61.63 -39.01 0.96
C MET A 1 -60.94 -37.82 1.60
N THR A 2 -59.69 -37.80 1.48
CA THR A 2 -58.78 -36.92 0.75
C THR A 2 -59.12 -35.44 0.85
N GLY A 3 -58.47 -34.75 1.73
CA GLY A 3 -58.38 -33.29 1.82
C GLY A 3 -56.92 -32.88 1.98
N LYS A 4 -56.28 -32.52 0.86
CA LYS A 4 -54.91 -31.98 0.80
C LYS A 4 -54.92 -30.57 1.33
N SER A 5 -54.20 -30.33 2.41
CA SER A 5 -53.82 -28.95 2.84
C SER A 5 -52.38 -28.71 2.43
N GLN A 6 -52.17 -27.72 1.57
CA GLN A 6 -50.85 -27.24 1.20
C GLN A 6 -50.27 -26.37 2.31
N PRO A 7 -48.97 -26.43 2.59
CA PRO A 7 -48.32 -25.50 3.49
C PRO A 7 -47.99 -24.20 2.76
N ARG A 8 -48.34 -23.09 3.41
CA ARG A 8 -48.01 -21.72 3.01
C ARG A 8 -46.50 -21.54 3.10
N THR A 9 -45.88 -21.17 1.97
CA THR A 9 -44.51 -20.72 1.89
C THR A 9 -44.35 -19.39 2.63
N ALA A 10 -43.58 -19.43 3.69
CA ALA A 10 -43.10 -18.20 4.35
C ALA A 10 -42.01 -17.54 3.50
N ALA A 11 -42.18 -16.28 3.18
CA ALA A 11 -41.18 -15.47 2.51
C ALA A 11 -39.98 -15.26 3.42
N PRO A 12 -38.73 -15.24 2.89
CA PRO A 12 -37.56 -14.95 3.70
C PRO A 12 -37.56 -13.47 4.08
N SER A 13 -37.48 -13.20 5.37
CA SER A 13 -37.26 -11.89 5.95
C SER A 13 -35.96 -11.31 5.45
N ARG A 14 -36.01 -10.19 4.77
CA ARG A 14 -34.84 -9.36 4.46
C ARG A 14 -34.33 -8.77 5.76
N SER A 15 -33.12 -9.15 6.18
CA SER A 15 -32.37 -8.44 7.18
C SER A 15 -31.88 -7.10 6.62
N PRO A 16 -32.17 -5.97 7.28
CA PRO A 16 -31.68 -4.68 6.85
C PRO A 16 -30.39 -4.34 7.59
N ASP A 17 -29.27 -4.91 7.19
CA ASP A 17 -27.94 -4.42 7.63
C ASP A 17 -26.84 -4.86 6.66
N ALA A 18 -27.05 -4.56 5.36
CA ALA A 18 -25.91 -4.45 4.47
C ALA A 18 -25.45 -2.99 4.53
N GLN A 19 -24.53 -2.70 5.42
CA GLN A 19 -23.81 -1.43 5.37
C GLN A 19 -23.10 -1.35 4.02
N PRO A 20 -23.27 -0.24 3.26
CA PRO A 20 -22.53 -0.07 2.03
C PRO A 20 -21.04 -0.04 2.35
N LEU A 21 -20.28 -0.94 1.72
CA LEU A 21 -18.83 -0.90 1.68
C LEU A 21 -18.41 0.54 1.35
N ARG A 22 -17.82 1.20 2.34
CA ARG A 22 -17.26 2.54 2.13
C ARG A 22 -16.09 2.38 1.16
N THR A 23 -16.34 2.65 -0.11
CA THR A 23 -15.29 2.87 -1.08
C THR A 23 -14.55 4.13 -0.65
N SER A 24 -13.45 3.97 0.06
CA SER A 24 -12.57 5.07 0.40
C SER A 24 -12.00 5.60 -0.91
N SER A 25 -12.49 6.76 -1.33
CA SER A 25 -11.94 7.46 -2.49
C SER A 25 -10.46 7.72 -2.29
N PRO A 26 -9.62 7.61 -3.33
CA PRO A 26 -8.18 7.83 -3.23
C PRO A 26 -7.79 9.16 -2.55
N VAL A 27 -8.63 10.18 -2.70
CA VAL A 27 -8.45 11.51 -2.11
C VAL A 27 -8.46 11.49 -0.57
N GLY A 28 -9.21 10.56 0.05
CA GLY A 28 -9.27 10.43 1.53
C GLY A 28 -8.06 9.72 2.14
N LEU A 29 -7.22 9.06 1.34
CA LEU A 29 -6.07 8.30 1.81
C LEU A 29 -4.77 9.10 1.84
N ALA A 30 -4.65 10.16 1.03
CA ALA A 30 -3.43 10.95 0.95
C ALA A 30 -2.98 11.52 2.31
N PRO A 31 -3.86 12.16 3.14
CA PRO A 31 -3.46 12.63 4.46
C PRO A 31 -3.00 11.52 5.41
N LEU A 32 -3.54 10.30 5.25
CA LEU A 32 -3.13 9.16 6.06
C LEU A 32 -1.73 8.66 5.64
N VAL A 33 -1.43 8.63 4.35
CA VAL A 33 -0.10 8.29 3.84
C VAL A 33 0.93 9.31 4.32
N ASP A 34 0.63 10.60 4.20
CA ASP A 34 1.51 11.69 4.64
C ASP A 34 1.82 11.60 6.14
N ARG A 35 0.80 11.41 6.96
CA ARG A 35 0.97 11.27 8.41
C ARG A 35 1.81 10.05 8.76
N THR A 36 1.53 8.90 8.15
CA THR A 36 2.32 7.68 8.38
C THR A 36 3.78 7.87 7.99
N ALA A 37 4.04 8.53 6.86
CA ALA A 37 5.39 8.85 6.41
C ALA A 37 6.13 9.72 7.43
N GLN A 38 5.48 10.76 7.94
CA GLN A 38 6.04 11.65 8.98
C GLN A 38 6.31 10.91 10.28
N GLU A 39 5.37 10.10 10.76
CA GLU A 39 5.51 9.31 12.01
C GLU A 39 6.67 8.32 11.96
N HIS A 40 7.04 7.86 10.77
CA HIS A 40 8.11 6.87 10.56
C HIS A 40 9.37 7.44 9.92
N ASP A 41 9.47 8.76 9.76
CA ASP A 41 10.63 9.40 9.11
C ASP A 41 10.92 8.78 7.73
N ILE A 42 9.90 8.76 6.89
CA ILE A 42 9.93 8.32 5.49
C ILE A 42 9.52 9.52 4.63
N ASP A 43 10.15 9.69 3.46
CA ASP A 43 9.70 10.68 2.49
C ASP A 43 8.25 10.36 2.05
N PRO A 44 7.28 11.28 2.25
CA PRO A 44 5.89 11.04 1.86
C PRO A 44 5.74 10.72 0.38
N LEU A 45 6.53 11.35 -0.50
CA LEU A 45 6.47 11.10 -1.94
C LEU A 45 6.93 9.67 -2.28
N LEU A 46 7.89 9.13 -1.54
CA LEU A 46 8.28 7.74 -1.68
C LEU A 46 7.17 6.79 -1.27
N LEU A 47 6.53 7.03 -0.12
CA LEU A 47 5.45 6.18 0.37
C LEU A 47 4.24 6.20 -0.58
N HIS A 48 3.90 7.38 -1.13
CA HIS A 48 2.88 7.51 -2.18
C HIS A 48 3.25 6.77 -3.46
N SER A 49 4.52 6.81 -3.87
CA SER A 49 5.00 6.12 -5.07
C SER A 49 4.87 4.62 -4.94
N ILE A 50 5.21 4.07 -3.78
CA ILE A 50 5.05 2.65 -3.49
C ILE A 50 3.56 2.28 -3.51
N ALA A 51 2.70 3.00 -2.79
CA ALA A 51 1.26 2.72 -2.76
C ALA A 51 0.61 2.77 -4.15
N ARG A 52 1.05 3.70 -5.00
CA ARG A 52 0.56 3.81 -6.37
C ARG A 52 0.97 2.60 -7.22
N VAL A 53 2.22 2.17 -7.14
CA VAL A 53 2.72 1.01 -7.91
C VAL A 53 2.11 -0.28 -7.39
N GLU A 54 1.97 -0.44 -6.07
CA GLU A 54 1.46 -1.65 -5.44
C GLU A 54 -0.04 -1.88 -5.68
N SER A 55 -0.85 -0.87 -5.50
CA SER A 55 -2.31 -1.04 -5.49
C SER A 55 -3.09 0.05 -6.22
N ARG A 56 -2.43 1.08 -6.75
CA ARG A 56 -3.08 2.33 -7.19
C ARG A 56 -3.92 2.97 -6.08
N HIS A 57 -3.42 2.90 -4.85
CA HIS A 57 -4.10 3.37 -3.63
C HIS A 57 -5.43 2.66 -3.34
N GLN A 58 -5.55 1.38 -3.68
CA GLN A 58 -6.77 0.60 -3.42
C GLN A 58 -6.61 -0.25 -2.16
N PRO A 59 -7.39 0.01 -1.08
CA PRO A 59 -7.27 -0.73 0.17
C PRO A 59 -7.69 -2.20 0.06
N ASP A 60 -8.57 -2.51 -0.88
CA ASP A 60 -9.15 -3.85 -1.06
C ASP A 60 -8.34 -4.72 -2.04
N ALA A 61 -7.21 -4.22 -2.55
CA ALA A 61 -6.38 -4.95 -3.50
C ALA A 61 -5.83 -6.25 -2.91
N ILE A 62 -5.94 -7.34 -3.67
CA ILE A 62 -5.37 -8.64 -3.36
C ILE A 62 -4.62 -9.14 -4.58
N SER A 63 -3.34 -9.51 -4.41
CA SER A 63 -2.54 -10.12 -5.48
C SER A 63 -2.71 -11.64 -5.53
N HIS A 64 -2.29 -12.26 -6.62
CA HIS A 64 -2.25 -13.74 -6.75
C HIS A 64 -1.34 -14.39 -5.69
N ALA A 65 -0.32 -13.70 -5.23
CA ALA A 65 0.59 -14.16 -4.18
C ALA A 65 0.05 -13.91 -2.75
N GLY A 66 -1.17 -13.38 -2.61
CA GLY A 66 -1.80 -13.10 -1.32
C GLY A 66 -1.36 -11.82 -0.64
N ALA A 67 -0.66 -10.92 -1.36
CA ALA A 67 -0.40 -9.58 -0.87
C ALA A 67 -1.69 -8.77 -0.79
N ARG A 68 -1.84 -7.93 0.24
CA ARG A 68 -3.10 -7.25 0.56
C ARG A 68 -2.94 -5.76 0.82
N GLY A 69 -3.94 -5.02 0.39
CA GLY A 69 -4.14 -3.62 0.75
C GLY A 69 -3.26 -2.64 0.00
N LEU A 70 -3.24 -1.40 0.50
CA LEU A 70 -2.58 -0.25 -0.12
C LEU A 70 -1.14 -0.50 -0.52
N MET A 71 -0.38 -1.13 0.36
CA MET A 71 1.06 -1.34 0.24
C MET A 71 1.41 -2.79 -0.12
N GLN A 72 0.41 -3.60 -0.43
CA GLN A 72 0.56 -5.01 -0.81
C GLN A 72 1.45 -5.80 0.15
N VAL A 73 1.07 -5.81 1.42
CA VAL A 73 1.76 -6.57 2.46
C VAL A 73 1.32 -8.02 2.42
N ILE A 74 2.28 -8.95 2.48
CA ILE A 74 1.97 -10.37 2.63
C ILE A 74 1.78 -10.73 4.12
N PRO A 75 0.89 -11.69 4.45
CA PRO A 75 0.62 -12.08 5.83
C PRO A 75 1.87 -12.48 6.64
N PRO A 76 2.86 -13.21 6.10
CA PRO A 76 4.10 -13.49 6.82
C PRO A 76 4.87 -12.23 7.26
N THR A 77 4.92 -11.21 6.43
CA THR A 77 5.52 -9.92 6.79
C THR A 77 4.71 -9.21 7.86
N ALA A 78 3.39 -9.20 7.75
CA ALA A 78 2.49 -8.58 8.72
C ALA A 78 2.67 -9.17 10.13
N ARG A 79 2.79 -10.49 10.24
CA ARG A 79 3.03 -11.17 11.53
C ARG A 79 4.30 -10.71 12.22
N ARG A 80 5.37 -10.40 11.49
CA ARG A 80 6.61 -9.84 12.05
C ARG A 80 6.39 -8.53 12.81
N PHE A 81 5.32 -7.82 12.47
CA PHE A 81 4.95 -6.51 13.04
C PHE A 81 3.67 -6.56 13.88
N GLY A 82 3.27 -7.76 14.33
CA GLY A 82 2.17 -7.96 15.29
C GLY A 82 0.78 -7.94 14.66
N VAL A 83 0.65 -8.24 13.37
CA VAL A 83 -0.64 -8.36 12.68
C VAL A 83 -0.82 -9.79 12.19
N ASP A 84 -1.67 -10.56 12.87
CA ASP A 84 -1.88 -11.98 12.60
C ASP A 84 -3.01 -12.26 11.61
N GLY A 85 -4.02 -11.41 11.55
CA GLY A 85 -5.17 -11.55 10.66
C GLY A 85 -4.93 -10.89 9.30
N ALA A 86 -4.98 -11.68 8.22
CA ALA A 86 -4.83 -11.16 6.85
C ALA A 86 -5.88 -10.10 6.49
N GLU A 87 -7.09 -10.22 7.03
CA GLU A 87 -8.18 -9.26 6.81
C GLU A 87 -7.90 -7.87 7.39
N GLN A 88 -7.09 -7.79 8.46
CA GLN A 88 -6.68 -6.52 9.04
C GLN A 88 -5.82 -5.68 8.09
N LEU A 89 -5.23 -6.31 7.07
CA LEU A 89 -4.41 -5.62 6.06
C LEU A 89 -5.25 -4.82 5.05
N HIS A 90 -6.56 -4.96 5.05
CA HIS A 90 -7.47 -4.10 4.29
C HIS A 90 -7.80 -2.77 5.01
N ASP A 91 -7.53 -2.69 6.32
CA ASP A 91 -7.55 -1.41 7.02
C ASP A 91 -6.34 -0.55 6.61
N PRO A 92 -6.57 0.63 5.98
CA PRO A 92 -5.49 1.45 5.46
C PRO A 92 -4.45 1.84 6.51
N LYS A 93 -4.90 2.16 7.71
CA LYS A 93 -4.02 2.57 8.82
C LYS A 93 -3.10 1.43 9.25
N THR A 94 -3.65 0.23 9.41
CA THR A 94 -2.88 -0.97 9.76
C THR A 94 -1.89 -1.34 8.67
N ASN A 95 -2.33 -1.33 7.42
CA ASN A 95 -1.50 -1.65 6.26
C ASN A 95 -0.31 -0.70 6.13
N LEU A 96 -0.55 0.61 6.20
CA LEU A 96 0.49 1.64 6.14
C LEU A 96 1.47 1.54 7.31
N ARG A 97 0.99 1.33 8.53
CA ARG A 97 1.86 1.17 9.71
C ARG A 97 2.82 -0.01 9.57
N VAL A 98 2.31 -1.17 9.16
CA VAL A 98 3.13 -2.38 8.94
C VAL A 98 4.17 -2.12 7.85
N SER A 99 3.74 -1.55 6.73
CA SER A 99 4.60 -1.25 5.58
C SER A 99 5.71 -0.27 5.92
N ALA A 100 5.38 0.80 6.64
CA ALA A 100 6.35 1.80 7.06
C ALA A 100 7.41 1.20 7.99
N ARG A 101 7.01 0.38 8.95
CA ARG A 101 7.93 -0.35 9.83
C ARG A 101 8.83 -1.32 9.06
N TYR A 102 8.27 -2.02 8.08
CA TYR A 102 9.05 -2.90 7.21
C TYR A 102 10.05 -2.11 6.37
N LEU A 103 9.63 -1.01 5.75
CA LEU A 103 10.53 -0.12 5.00
C LEU A 103 11.67 0.40 5.88
N LYS A 104 11.41 0.82 7.11
CA LYS A 104 12.47 1.25 8.04
C LYS A 104 13.44 0.12 8.37
N THR A 105 12.96 -1.10 8.58
CA THR A 105 13.80 -2.28 8.77
C THR A 105 14.71 -2.53 7.57
N LEU A 106 14.18 -2.39 6.35
CA LEU A 106 14.96 -2.52 5.12
C LEU A 106 15.99 -1.39 4.95
N GLN A 107 15.63 -0.16 5.28
CA GLN A 107 16.57 0.98 5.29
C GLN A 107 17.71 0.76 6.28
N GLN A 108 17.44 0.25 7.48
CA GLN A 108 18.47 -0.08 8.45
C GLN A 108 19.43 -1.17 7.93
N ARG A 109 18.89 -2.12 7.15
CA ARG A 109 19.67 -3.25 6.63
C ARG A 109 20.50 -2.89 5.41
N PHE A 110 19.95 -2.10 4.50
CA PHE A 110 20.57 -1.76 3.21
C PHE A 110 21.07 -0.32 3.12
N GLY A 111 20.92 0.44 4.19
CA GLY A 111 21.34 1.84 4.25
C GLY A 111 20.49 2.73 3.33
N ASN A 112 21.11 3.75 2.76
CA ASN A 112 20.44 4.70 1.88
C ASN A 112 20.38 4.25 0.42
N ASP A 113 20.68 2.98 0.14
CA ASP A 113 20.53 2.42 -1.20
C ASP A 113 19.05 2.11 -1.47
N LEU A 114 18.36 3.10 -2.03
CA LEU A 114 16.93 3.02 -2.29
C LEU A 114 16.57 1.88 -3.25
N GLU A 115 17.42 1.59 -4.23
CA GLU A 115 17.18 0.48 -5.18
C GLU A 115 17.16 -0.87 -4.44
N LEU A 116 18.09 -1.09 -3.53
CA LEU A 116 18.13 -2.31 -2.71
C LEU A 116 16.96 -2.38 -1.73
N VAL A 117 16.57 -1.27 -1.13
CA VAL A 117 15.40 -1.20 -0.24
C VAL A 117 14.14 -1.59 -1.00
N LEU A 118 13.92 -1.04 -2.18
CA LEU A 118 12.76 -1.35 -3.03
C LEU A 118 12.79 -2.79 -3.54
N ALA A 119 13.96 -3.28 -3.96
CA ALA A 119 14.12 -4.68 -4.37
C ALA A 119 13.79 -5.64 -3.23
N ALA A 120 14.26 -5.34 -2.01
CA ALA A 120 13.97 -6.13 -0.82
C ALA A 120 12.50 -6.05 -0.41
N TYR A 121 11.86 -4.88 -0.58
CA TYR A 121 10.43 -4.74 -0.31
C TYR A 121 9.60 -5.67 -1.20
N ASN A 122 9.95 -5.75 -2.49
CA ASN A 122 9.24 -6.60 -3.46
C ASN A 122 9.62 -8.09 -3.36
N ALA A 123 10.92 -8.41 -3.32
CA ALA A 123 11.42 -9.79 -3.40
C ALA A 123 11.78 -10.41 -2.04
N GLY A 124 11.75 -9.62 -0.97
CA GLY A 124 12.26 -10.00 0.34
C GLY A 124 13.77 -9.72 0.50
N GLU A 125 14.15 -9.38 1.72
CA GLU A 125 15.55 -9.10 2.07
C GLU A 125 16.49 -10.28 1.82
N GLY A 126 15.99 -11.50 2.03
CA GLY A 126 16.77 -12.73 1.79
C GLY A 126 17.17 -12.91 0.32
N ALA A 127 16.30 -12.53 -0.61
CA ALA A 127 16.61 -12.59 -2.05
C ALA A 127 17.73 -11.61 -2.42
N VAL A 128 17.70 -10.39 -1.90
CA VAL A 128 18.74 -9.38 -2.14
C VAL A 128 20.08 -9.85 -1.58
N GLU A 129 20.10 -10.42 -0.37
CA GLU A 129 21.33 -10.94 0.23
C GLU A 129 21.88 -12.15 -0.51
N LYS A 130 21.02 -13.10 -0.88
CA LYS A 130 21.41 -14.27 -1.68
C LYS A 130 22.11 -13.88 -2.98
N HIS A 131 21.73 -12.73 -3.56
CA HIS A 131 22.32 -12.20 -4.78
C HIS A 131 23.45 -11.18 -4.52
N GLY A 132 24.12 -11.28 -3.38
CA GLY A 132 25.30 -10.47 -3.07
C GLY A 132 24.98 -8.98 -2.85
N ARG A 133 23.85 -8.68 -2.23
CA ARG A 133 23.35 -7.31 -2.02
C ARG A 133 23.22 -6.52 -3.33
N LYS A 134 22.59 -7.15 -4.30
CA LYS A 134 22.23 -6.57 -5.60
C LYS A 134 20.76 -6.82 -5.86
N ILE A 135 20.17 -6.07 -6.79
CA ILE A 135 18.82 -6.34 -7.27
C ILE A 135 18.81 -7.77 -7.83
N PRO A 136 17.96 -8.67 -7.31
CA PRO A 136 17.87 -10.02 -7.85
C PRO A 136 17.52 -10.02 -9.35
N PRO A 137 17.99 -10.98 -10.13
CA PRO A 137 17.71 -11.06 -11.58
C PRO A 137 16.28 -11.56 -11.85
N TYR A 138 15.32 -11.11 -11.04
CA TYR A 138 13.91 -11.37 -11.22
C TYR A 138 13.29 -10.24 -12.02
N ARG A 139 12.68 -10.56 -13.16
CA ARG A 139 12.08 -9.56 -14.04
C ARG A 139 11.05 -8.69 -13.29
N GLU A 140 10.20 -9.32 -12.48
CA GLU A 140 9.21 -8.61 -11.67
C GLU A 140 9.86 -7.59 -10.73
N THR A 141 10.91 -7.98 -10.01
CA THR A 141 11.59 -7.10 -9.05
C THR A 141 12.31 -5.94 -9.76
N GLN A 142 12.97 -6.22 -10.88
CA GLN A 142 13.63 -5.19 -11.68
C GLN A 142 12.61 -4.18 -12.24
N ASP A 143 11.47 -4.67 -12.74
CA ASP A 143 10.38 -3.82 -13.21
C ASP A 143 9.75 -3.00 -12.08
N TYR A 144 9.57 -3.60 -10.91
CA TYR A 144 9.07 -2.93 -9.73
C TYR A 144 9.95 -1.75 -9.30
N VAL A 145 11.24 -1.98 -9.14
CA VAL A 145 12.21 -0.93 -8.76
C VAL A 145 12.15 0.22 -9.76
N ARG A 146 12.18 -0.06 -11.05
CA ARG A 146 12.08 0.98 -12.10
C ARG A 146 10.79 1.78 -12.01
N LYS A 147 9.64 1.11 -11.82
CA LYS A 147 8.33 1.77 -11.73
C LYS A 147 8.23 2.69 -10.52
N VAL A 148 8.67 2.23 -9.36
CA VAL A 148 8.63 3.05 -8.14
C VAL A 148 9.55 4.25 -8.26
N LEU A 149 10.77 4.08 -8.75
CA LEU A 149 11.72 5.18 -8.94
C LEU A 149 11.22 6.19 -9.98
N ALA A 150 10.60 5.75 -11.07
CA ALA A 150 10.00 6.63 -12.06
C ALA A 150 8.84 7.46 -11.47
N GLU A 151 7.96 6.83 -10.72
CA GLU A 151 6.84 7.51 -10.03
C GLU A 151 7.36 8.50 -8.98
N TYR A 152 8.35 8.11 -8.21
CA TYR A 152 8.99 8.97 -7.21
C TYR A 152 9.65 10.20 -7.84
N ALA A 153 10.38 10.03 -8.94
CA ALA A 153 10.97 11.14 -9.68
C ALA A 153 9.91 12.10 -10.23
N LEU A 154 8.79 11.54 -10.75
CA LEU A 154 7.67 12.32 -11.25
C LEU A 154 7.04 13.17 -10.14
N LEU A 155 6.74 12.59 -8.98
CA LEU A 155 6.14 13.31 -7.85
C LEU A 155 7.08 14.38 -7.29
N ARG A 156 8.37 14.12 -7.20
CA ARG A 156 9.37 15.13 -6.78
C ARG A 156 9.43 16.28 -7.77
N GLY A 157 9.38 16.03 -9.07
CA GLY A 157 9.37 17.05 -10.10
C GLY A 157 8.13 17.95 -10.06
N VAL A 158 6.96 17.40 -9.77
CA VAL A 158 5.72 18.18 -9.58
C VAL A 158 5.80 19.04 -8.32
N SER A 159 6.23 18.49 -7.20
CA SER A 159 6.36 19.20 -5.94
C SER A 159 7.34 20.37 -6.04
N ALA A 160 8.50 20.19 -6.70
CA ALA A 160 9.48 21.23 -6.90
C ALA A 160 8.93 22.38 -7.78
N ARG A 161 8.14 22.07 -8.81
CA ARG A 161 7.50 23.10 -9.65
C ARG A 161 6.46 23.92 -8.89
N GLN A 162 5.66 23.27 -8.05
CA GLN A 162 4.67 23.97 -7.21
C GLN A 162 5.34 24.91 -6.20
N ALA A 163 6.43 24.49 -5.56
CA ALA A 163 7.20 25.32 -4.66
C ALA A 163 7.83 26.52 -5.38
N GLY A 164 8.33 26.34 -6.60
CA GLY A 164 8.89 27.42 -7.43
C GLY A 164 7.86 28.46 -7.85
N HIS A 165 6.62 28.08 -8.11
CA HIS A 165 5.53 29.03 -8.44
C HIS A 165 5.04 29.83 -7.23
N ALA A 166 5.08 29.24 -6.04
CA ALA A 166 4.69 29.96 -4.82
C ALA A 166 5.66 31.09 -4.44
N PHE A 167 6.91 31.05 -4.90
CA PHE A 167 7.94 32.06 -4.61
C PHE A 167 7.96 33.23 -5.61
N THR A 168 7.44 33.06 -6.82
CA THR A 168 7.46 34.11 -7.87
C THR A 168 6.25 35.03 -7.83
N GLY A 169 5.32 34.88 -6.89
CA GLY A 169 4.10 35.69 -6.78
C GLY A 169 4.11 36.85 -5.81
N LYS A 170 5.28 37.28 -5.27
CA LYS A 170 5.37 38.34 -4.24
C LYS A 170 6.41 39.39 -4.48
N ASP A 171 6.69 39.77 -5.72
CA ASP A 171 7.43 40.99 -6.01
C ASP A 171 6.86 41.66 -7.26
N SER A 172 5.74 42.34 -7.08
CA SER A 172 5.29 43.43 -7.98
C SER A 172 4.34 44.33 -7.24
N LEU A 173 4.91 45.28 -6.49
CA LEU A 173 4.34 46.59 -6.22
C LEU A 173 5.46 47.62 -6.27
#